data_6dd413014ec8814296e9c98483d29b6d
#
_entry.id   6dd413014ec8814296e9c98483d29b6d
#
_cell.length_a   1.000
_cell.length_b   1.000
_cell.length_c   1.000
_cell.angle_alpha   90.00
_cell.angle_beta   90.00
_cell.angle_gamma   90.00
#
_symmetry.space_group_name_H-M   'P 1'
#
loop_
_entity.id
_entity.type
_entity.pdbx_description
1 polymer ?
#
loop_
_entity_poly.entity_id
_entity_poly.type
_entity_poly.pdbx_seq_one_letter_code
_entity_poly.pdbx_strand_id
1 'polypeptide(L)'
;MKFEKIDITKENINPFQRIGQDWMLISAEREGKVNTMTASWGMMGVFWGKNVVTVGIRPQRFTKEFVDAGEFFTLTFFDGERKEEMGYLGKVSGRDEDKISKVGFHVVKTDEEQPTFEEGKMVFVCKKLMETQLNPEEFIDPEVDGRWYPQKDYH
;
A
#
# COMPACT_ATOMS: atom_id res chain seq x y z
N MET A 1 -12.65 0.28 -16.83
CA MET A 1 -11.63 1.23 -17.32
C MET A 1 -10.32 0.47 -17.45
N LYS A 2 -9.56 0.68 -18.50
CA LYS A 2 -8.24 0.07 -18.64
C LYS A 2 -7.18 1.10 -18.28
N PHE A 3 -6.24 0.73 -17.41
CA PHE A 3 -5.09 1.58 -17.08
C PHE A 3 -4.10 1.60 -18.26
N GLU A 4 -3.54 2.76 -18.54
CA GLU A 4 -2.47 2.93 -19.51
C GLU A 4 -1.12 2.98 -18.81
N LYS A 5 -0.10 2.34 -19.39
CA LYS A 5 1.26 2.40 -18.84
C LYS A 5 1.88 3.76 -19.09
N ILE A 6 2.45 4.32 -18.05
CA ILE A 6 3.14 5.60 -18.09
C ILE A 6 4.61 5.44 -17.67
N ASP A 7 5.44 6.38 -18.09
CA ASP A 7 6.82 6.49 -17.62
C ASP A 7 6.86 7.39 -16.37
N ILE A 8 7.03 6.77 -15.21
CA ILE A 8 7.00 7.46 -13.91
C ILE A 8 8.06 8.58 -13.82
N THR A 9 9.13 8.51 -14.60
CA THR A 9 10.18 9.54 -14.57
C THR A 9 9.76 10.85 -15.23
N LYS A 10 8.65 10.84 -15.97
CA LYS A 10 8.08 12.02 -16.62
C LYS A 10 6.90 12.61 -15.84
N GLU A 11 6.48 11.95 -14.78
CA GLU A 11 5.37 12.39 -13.95
C GLU A 11 5.84 13.34 -12.84
N ASN A 12 5.09 14.40 -12.62
CA ASN A 12 5.33 15.33 -11.52
C ASN A 12 4.57 14.86 -10.27
N ILE A 13 5.21 14.01 -9.47
CA ILE A 13 4.62 13.44 -8.25
C ILE A 13 5.32 14.03 -7.02
N ASN A 14 4.52 14.55 -6.10
CA ASN A 14 4.98 14.89 -4.75
C ASN A 14 4.65 13.73 -3.80
N PRO A 15 5.62 12.90 -3.41
CA PRO A 15 5.36 11.74 -2.55
C PRO A 15 4.86 12.12 -1.15
N PHE A 16 5.26 13.28 -0.62
CA PHE A 16 4.80 13.75 0.69
C PHE A 16 3.30 14.03 0.69
N GLN A 17 2.79 14.63 -0.38
CA GLN A 17 1.36 14.84 -0.58
C GLN A 17 0.65 13.52 -0.88
N ARG A 18 1.16 12.77 -1.86
CA ARG A 18 0.54 11.57 -2.41
C ARG A 18 0.39 10.46 -1.36
N ILE A 19 1.42 10.24 -0.57
CA ILE A 19 1.43 9.20 0.46
C ILE A 19 0.88 9.75 1.78
N GLY A 20 1.43 10.87 2.27
CA GLY A 20 1.16 11.36 3.62
C GLY A 20 -0.22 11.98 3.81
N GLN A 21 -0.76 12.63 2.78
CA GLN A 21 -2.05 13.35 2.84
C GLN A 21 -3.14 12.68 2.04
N ASP A 22 -2.87 12.29 0.79
CA ASP A 22 -3.87 11.67 -0.09
C ASP A 22 -4.09 10.20 0.25
N TRP A 23 -3.08 9.52 0.80
CA TRP A 23 -3.02 8.10 1.13
C TRP A 23 -3.00 7.19 -0.10
N MET A 24 -2.78 5.91 0.15
CA MET A 24 -2.78 4.87 -0.88
C MET A 24 -3.39 3.59 -0.34
N LEU A 25 -3.86 2.74 -1.24
CA LEU A 25 -4.25 1.37 -0.92
C LEU A 25 -3.11 0.43 -1.32
N ILE A 26 -2.65 -0.38 -0.37
CA ILE A 26 -1.78 -1.53 -0.64
C ILE A 26 -2.67 -2.73 -0.86
N SER A 27 -2.56 -3.38 -2.02
CA SER A 27 -3.41 -4.52 -2.36
C SER A 27 -2.59 -5.69 -2.88
N ALA A 28 -3.03 -6.88 -2.56
CA ALA A 28 -2.45 -8.12 -3.05
C ALA A 28 -3.52 -9.22 -3.14
N GLU A 29 -3.22 -10.27 -3.88
CA GLU A 29 -4.07 -11.43 -4.04
C GLU A 29 -3.40 -12.67 -3.46
N ARG A 30 -4.21 -13.51 -2.82
CA ARG A 30 -3.83 -14.82 -2.34
C ARG A 30 -4.99 -15.79 -2.56
N GLU A 31 -4.72 -16.91 -3.22
CA GLU A 31 -5.71 -17.97 -3.45
C GLU A 31 -7.03 -17.44 -4.07
N GLY A 32 -6.92 -16.55 -5.05
CA GLY A 32 -8.06 -15.97 -5.74
C GLY A 32 -8.84 -14.91 -4.96
N LYS A 33 -8.37 -14.54 -3.77
CA LYS A 33 -8.97 -13.48 -2.95
C LYS A 33 -8.07 -12.26 -2.93
N VAL A 34 -8.68 -11.08 -3.02
CA VAL A 34 -8.01 -9.79 -2.93
C VAL A 34 -8.23 -9.20 -1.55
N ASN A 35 -7.18 -8.68 -0.94
CA ASN A 35 -7.29 -7.83 0.23
C ASN A 35 -6.53 -6.53 0.04
N THR A 36 -6.94 -5.50 0.77
CA THR A 36 -6.36 -4.17 0.70
C THR A 36 -6.30 -3.54 2.07
N MET A 37 -5.40 -2.59 2.23
CA MET A 37 -5.30 -1.73 3.40
C MET A 37 -4.92 -0.32 3.00
N THR A 38 -5.39 0.66 3.74
CA THR A 38 -4.95 2.03 3.60
C THR A 38 -3.62 2.24 4.29
N ALA A 39 -2.71 2.94 3.62
CA ALA A 39 -1.41 3.32 4.13
C ALA A 39 -1.12 4.79 3.85
N SER A 40 -0.40 5.43 4.79
CA SER A 40 0.06 6.81 4.69
C SER A 40 1.55 6.94 4.97
N TRP A 41 2.26 5.83 5.11
CA TRP A 41 3.70 5.78 5.32
C TRP A 41 4.39 5.02 4.20
N GLY A 42 5.41 5.64 3.65
CA GLY A 42 6.19 5.07 2.56
C GLY A 42 7.11 6.09 1.92
N MET A 43 7.86 5.64 0.96
CA MET A 43 8.83 6.44 0.23
C MET A 43 8.82 6.07 -1.25
N MET A 44 9.16 7.03 -2.11
CA MET A 44 9.38 6.83 -3.54
C MET A 44 10.76 7.38 -3.89
N GLY A 45 11.52 6.66 -4.68
CA GLY A 45 12.84 7.13 -5.10
C GLY A 45 13.60 6.12 -5.93
N VAL A 46 14.93 6.24 -5.89
CA VAL A 46 15.84 5.38 -6.66
C VAL A 46 16.74 4.61 -5.69
N PHE A 47 16.77 3.30 -5.85
CA PHE A 47 17.69 2.41 -5.15
C PHE A 47 18.13 1.26 -6.06
N TRP A 48 19.36 0.83 -5.99
CA TRP A 48 19.94 -0.17 -6.90
C TRP A 48 19.75 0.14 -8.39
N GLY A 49 19.79 1.43 -8.75
CA GLY A 49 19.56 1.87 -10.13
C GLY A 49 18.14 1.64 -10.65
N LYS A 50 17.17 1.44 -9.76
CA LYS A 50 15.76 1.19 -10.09
C LYS A 50 14.86 2.24 -9.44
N ASN A 51 13.76 2.54 -10.11
CA ASN A 51 12.67 3.28 -9.50
C ASN A 51 11.95 2.36 -8.52
N VAL A 52 11.94 2.72 -7.24
CA VAL A 52 11.42 1.88 -6.17
C VAL A 52 10.45 2.64 -5.28
N VAL A 53 9.61 1.90 -4.61
CA VAL A 53 8.79 2.37 -3.49
C VAL A 53 9.10 1.53 -2.25
N THR A 54 9.00 2.14 -1.09
CA THR A 54 9.04 1.44 0.19
C THR A 54 7.72 1.70 0.90
N VAL A 55 7.12 0.65 1.44
CA VAL A 55 5.89 0.75 2.23
C VAL A 55 6.08 0.05 3.56
N GLY A 56 5.49 0.62 4.62
CA GLY A 56 5.45 0.00 5.93
C GLY A 56 4.14 -0.77 6.12
N ILE A 57 4.23 -2.05 6.46
CA ILE A 57 3.08 -2.87 6.78
C ILE A 57 3.29 -3.48 8.16
N ARG A 58 2.42 -3.15 9.11
CA ARG A 58 2.50 -3.74 10.47
C ARG A 58 2.15 -5.22 10.44
N PRO A 59 2.77 -6.06 11.29
CA PRO A 59 2.62 -7.51 11.23
C PRO A 59 1.18 -8.01 11.45
N GLN A 60 0.36 -7.27 12.18
CA GLN A 60 -1.03 -7.64 12.44
C GLN A 60 -2.00 -7.34 11.29
N ARG A 61 -1.58 -6.58 10.28
CA ARG A 61 -2.44 -6.24 9.15
C ARG A 61 -2.71 -7.49 8.29
N PHE A 62 -3.99 -7.75 8.02
CA PHE A 62 -4.37 -8.92 7.22
C PHE A 62 -3.77 -8.89 5.81
N THR A 63 -3.66 -7.71 5.21
CA THR A 63 -3.02 -7.53 3.90
C THR A 63 -1.58 -8.01 3.86
N LYS A 64 -0.86 -7.99 5.01
CA LYS A 64 0.51 -8.51 5.08
C LYS A 64 0.60 -9.98 4.64
N GLU A 65 -0.35 -10.81 5.06
CA GLU A 65 -0.39 -12.23 4.67
C GLU A 65 -0.54 -12.39 3.15
N PHE A 66 -1.26 -11.49 2.51
CA PHE A 66 -1.44 -11.49 1.04
C PHE A 66 -0.16 -11.03 0.32
N VAL A 67 0.47 -9.97 0.82
CA VAL A 67 1.73 -9.46 0.26
C VAL A 67 2.85 -10.50 0.43
N ASP A 68 2.93 -11.16 1.58
CA ASP A 68 3.93 -12.18 1.86
C ASP A 68 3.78 -13.42 0.97
N ALA A 69 2.54 -13.75 0.60
CA ALA A 69 2.24 -14.94 -0.20
C ALA A 69 2.66 -14.84 -1.68
N GLY A 70 2.86 -13.64 -2.21
CA GLY A 70 3.16 -13.42 -3.62
C GLY A 70 4.42 -12.60 -3.88
N GLU A 71 4.81 -12.51 -5.14
CA GLU A 71 5.96 -11.70 -5.57
C GLU A 71 5.61 -10.22 -5.78
N PHE A 72 4.33 -9.92 -5.97
CA PHE A 72 3.84 -8.59 -6.35
C PHE A 72 2.80 -8.08 -5.37
N PHE A 73 2.71 -6.76 -5.31
CA PHE A 73 1.59 -6.03 -4.72
C PHE A 73 1.34 -4.75 -5.52
N THR A 74 0.22 -4.11 -5.30
CA THR A 74 -0.08 -2.82 -5.94
C THR A 74 -0.23 -1.71 -4.93
N LEU A 75 0.09 -0.50 -5.37
CA LEU A 75 -0.25 0.75 -4.68
C LEU A 75 -1.24 1.50 -5.56
N THR A 76 -2.43 1.76 -5.06
CA THR A 76 -3.46 2.50 -5.77
C THR A 76 -3.69 3.85 -5.12
N PHE A 77 -3.64 4.91 -5.93
CA PHE A 77 -3.82 6.30 -5.52
C PHE A 77 -5.11 6.86 -6.11
N PHE A 78 -5.79 7.75 -5.37
CA PHE A 78 -7.09 8.32 -5.71
C PHE A 78 -7.06 9.87 -5.75
N ASP A 79 -5.89 10.48 -5.75
CA ASP A 79 -5.67 11.94 -5.83
C ASP A 79 -6.42 12.74 -4.75
N GLY A 80 -6.51 12.21 -3.53
CA GLY A 80 -7.24 12.83 -2.42
C GLY A 80 -8.75 12.62 -2.46
N GLU A 81 -9.26 11.96 -3.49
CA GLU A 81 -10.64 11.48 -3.55
C GLU A 81 -10.82 10.22 -2.71
N ARG A 82 -12.07 9.81 -2.46
CA ARG A 82 -12.39 8.55 -1.76
C ARG A 82 -11.81 8.43 -0.33
N LYS A 83 -11.59 9.55 0.35
CA LYS A 83 -11.00 9.55 1.71
C LYS A 83 -11.86 8.81 2.74
N GLU A 84 -13.18 8.87 2.61
CA GLU A 84 -14.10 8.18 3.49
C GLU A 84 -13.97 6.67 3.33
N GLU A 85 -14.01 6.18 2.09
CA GLU A 85 -13.85 4.77 1.76
C GLU A 85 -12.47 4.26 2.17
N MET A 86 -11.41 5.03 1.91
CA MET A 86 -10.05 4.69 2.34
C MET A 86 -9.94 4.66 3.86
N GLY A 87 -10.57 5.57 4.58
CA GLY A 87 -10.64 5.57 6.04
C GLY A 87 -11.26 4.28 6.57
N TYR A 88 -12.36 3.85 5.97
CA TYR A 88 -13.03 2.59 6.30
C TYR A 88 -12.13 1.37 6.02
N LEU A 89 -11.54 1.31 4.83
CA LEU A 89 -10.63 0.23 4.42
C LEU A 89 -9.38 0.12 5.31
N GLY A 90 -8.93 1.23 5.86
CA GLY A 90 -7.81 1.27 6.81
C GLY A 90 -8.15 0.84 8.22
N LYS A 91 -9.41 1.03 8.64
CA LYS A 91 -9.89 0.77 9.99
C LYS A 91 -10.39 -0.65 10.20
N VAL A 92 -11.03 -1.23 9.18
CA VAL A 92 -11.67 -2.55 9.24
C VAL A 92 -10.75 -3.61 8.66
N SER A 93 -10.69 -4.79 9.30
CA SER A 93 -9.93 -5.93 8.78
C SER A 93 -10.76 -6.74 7.78
N GLY A 94 -10.11 -7.16 6.70
CA GLY A 94 -10.69 -8.12 5.76
C GLY A 94 -10.91 -9.52 6.34
N ARG A 95 -10.37 -9.80 7.56
CA ARG A 95 -10.71 -11.02 8.31
C ARG A 95 -12.15 -11.02 8.80
N ASP A 96 -12.68 -9.83 9.11
CA ASP A 96 -13.96 -9.68 9.80
C ASP A 96 -15.12 -9.50 8.82
N GLU A 97 -14.86 -8.90 7.65
CA GLU A 97 -15.89 -8.65 6.64
C GLU A 97 -15.30 -8.42 5.24
N ASP A 98 -16.16 -8.51 4.22
CA ASP A 98 -15.83 -8.08 2.85
C ASP A 98 -15.92 -6.56 2.74
N LYS A 99 -14.88 -5.90 3.24
CA LYS A 99 -14.81 -4.45 3.30
C LYS A 99 -14.71 -3.78 1.93
N ILE A 100 -14.16 -4.46 0.93
CA ILE A 100 -14.03 -3.93 -0.44
C ILE A 100 -15.42 -3.75 -1.06
N SER A 101 -16.24 -4.80 -1.00
CA SER A 101 -17.63 -4.73 -1.49
C SER A 101 -18.44 -3.69 -0.72
N LYS A 102 -18.19 -3.56 0.58
CA LYS A 102 -18.94 -2.64 1.44
C LYS A 102 -18.72 -1.18 1.09
N VAL A 103 -17.52 -0.79 0.65
CA VAL A 103 -17.26 0.57 0.15
C VAL A 103 -17.62 0.75 -1.32
N GLY A 104 -18.05 -0.30 -2.00
CA GLY A 104 -18.48 -0.26 -3.39
C GLY A 104 -17.33 -0.15 -4.39
N PHE A 105 -16.11 -0.56 -4.03
CA PHE A 105 -14.99 -0.58 -4.95
C PHE A 105 -15.02 -1.81 -5.85
N HIS A 106 -14.65 -1.62 -7.11
CA HIS A 106 -14.60 -2.66 -8.12
C HIS A 106 -13.16 -3.11 -8.35
N VAL A 107 -12.90 -4.37 -7.99
CA VAL A 107 -11.59 -4.99 -8.23
C VAL A 107 -11.43 -5.25 -9.71
N VAL A 108 -10.32 -4.76 -10.27
CA VAL A 108 -9.88 -5.02 -11.64
C VAL A 108 -8.45 -5.51 -11.64
N LYS A 109 -8.00 -6.07 -12.76
CA LYS A 109 -6.61 -6.53 -12.92
C LYS A 109 -5.84 -5.59 -13.83
N THR A 110 -4.57 -5.37 -13.49
CA THR A 110 -3.61 -4.71 -14.39
C THR A 110 -3.18 -5.66 -15.52
N ASP A 111 -2.40 -5.17 -16.47
CA ASP A 111 -1.82 -6.01 -17.53
C ASP A 111 -0.88 -7.10 -16.97
N GLU A 112 -0.32 -6.88 -15.78
CA GLU A 112 0.50 -7.85 -15.04
C GLU A 112 -0.35 -8.80 -14.16
N GLU A 113 -1.67 -8.85 -14.38
CA GLU A 113 -2.62 -9.67 -13.61
C GLU A 113 -2.65 -9.36 -12.10
N GLN A 114 -2.24 -8.15 -11.69
CA GLN A 114 -2.25 -7.75 -10.29
C GLN A 114 -3.51 -6.98 -9.93
N PRO A 115 -4.07 -7.16 -8.72
CA PRO A 115 -5.33 -6.54 -8.33
C PRO A 115 -5.18 -5.05 -8.08
N THR A 116 -6.13 -4.28 -8.54
CA THR A 116 -6.31 -2.86 -8.25
C THR A 116 -7.81 -2.52 -8.28
N PHE A 117 -8.15 -1.24 -8.26
CA PHE A 117 -9.54 -0.77 -8.24
C PHE A 117 -9.83 0.12 -9.44
N GLU A 118 -11.00 -0.08 -10.05
CA GLU A 118 -11.45 0.72 -11.19
C GLU A 118 -11.51 2.22 -10.87
N GLU A 119 -11.81 2.56 -9.63
CA GLU A 119 -11.89 3.93 -9.12
C GLU A 119 -10.53 4.61 -8.95
N GLY A 120 -9.43 3.86 -9.04
CA GLY A 120 -8.08 4.36 -8.89
C GLY A 120 -7.68 5.31 -10.02
N LYS A 121 -6.87 6.31 -9.69
CA LYS A 121 -6.33 7.29 -10.65
C LYS A 121 -4.93 6.93 -11.13
N MET A 122 -4.14 6.31 -10.27
CA MET A 122 -2.79 5.84 -10.57
C MET A 122 -2.52 4.55 -9.82
N VAL A 123 -1.85 3.62 -10.47
CA VAL A 123 -1.50 2.33 -9.89
C VAL A 123 -0.02 2.04 -10.11
N PHE A 124 0.68 1.69 -9.05
CA PHE A 124 2.02 1.11 -9.12
C PHE A 124 1.92 -0.40 -8.96
N VAL A 125 2.37 -1.13 -9.95
CA VAL A 125 2.56 -2.58 -9.85
C VAL A 125 3.98 -2.81 -9.37
N CYS A 126 4.11 -3.34 -8.16
CA CYS A 126 5.38 -3.45 -7.46
C CYS A 126 5.80 -4.92 -7.33
N LYS A 127 6.98 -5.26 -7.86
CA LYS A 127 7.64 -6.52 -7.55
C LYS A 127 8.46 -6.35 -6.28
N LYS A 128 8.32 -7.27 -5.33
CA LYS A 128 9.11 -7.24 -4.09
C LYS A 128 10.59 -7.47 -4.40
N LEU A 129 11.43 -6.57 -3.92
CA LEU A 129 12.89 -6.68 -4.06
C LEU A 129 13.56 -7.00 -2.73
N MET A 130 12.99 -6.53 -1.63
CA MET A 130 13.52 -6.73 -0.29
C MET A 130 12.40 -6.59 0.72
N GLU A 131 12.49 -7.33 1.80
CA GLU A 131 11.67 -7.20 3.00
C GLU A 131 12.59 -7.21 4.22
N THR A 132 12.30 -6.33 5.16
CA THR A 132 13.00 -6.29 6.46
C THR A 132 12.05 -5.74 7.52
N GLN A 133 12.26 -6.13 8.76
CA GLN A 133 11.54 -5.56 9.89
C GLN A 133 12.40 -4.44 10.51
N LEU A 134 11.76 -3.36 10.93
CA LEU A 134 12.45 -2.30 11.66
C LEU A 134 12.92 -2.85 13.02
N ASN A 135 14.20 -2.65 13.31
CA ASN A 135 14.79 -3.03 14.58
C ASN A 135 14.79 -1.82 15.53
N PRO A 136 14.06 -1.87 16.67
CA PRO A 136 13.98 -0.74 17.60
C PRO A 136 15.33 -0.36 18.19
N GLU A 137 16.30 -1.27 18.26
CA GLU A 137 17.65 -0.99 18.74
C GLU A 137 18.43 -0.04 17.81
N GLU A 138 17.98 0.10 16.56
CA GLU A 138 18.57 0.98 15.56
C GLU A 138 17.92 2.37 15.51
N PHE A 139 16.87 2.61 16.30
CA PHE A 139 16.25 3.92 16.38
C PHE A 139 17.17 4.90 17.12
N ILE A 140 17.58 5.96 16.43
CA ILE A 140 18.44 7.00 16.98
C ILE A 140 17.59 7.99 17.79
N ASP A 141 16.40 8.35 17.28
CA ASP A 141 15.45 9.19 17.98
C ASP A 141 14.56 8.33 18.91
N PRO A 142 14.68 8.49 20.23
CA PRO A 142 13.93 7.68 21.18
C PRO A 142 12.41 7.90 21.13
N GLU A 143 11.95 9.03 20.59
CA GLU A 143 10.52 9.32 20.47
C GLU A 143 9.84 8.43 19.41
N VAL A 144 10.57 7.92 18.43
CA VAL A 144 10.02 7.07 17.37
C VAL A 144 9.39 5.81 17.94
N ASP A 145 10.11 5.09 18.79
CA ASP A 145 9.61 3.86 19.39
C ASP A 145 8.41 4.12 20.32
N GLY A 146 8.57 5.06 21.24
CA GLY A 146 7.53 5.35 22.23
C GLY A 146 6.24 5.89 21.64
N ARG A 147 6.34 6.75 20.62
CA ARG A 147 5.18 7.40 20.00
C ARG A 147 4.45 6.49 19.01
N TRP A 148 5.20 5.77 18.17
CA TRP A 148 4.63 5.08 17.03
C TRP A 148 4.49 3.57 17.23
N TYR A 149 5.21 2.99 18.17
CA TYR A 149 5.22 1.56 18.44
C TYR A 149 4.97 1.22 19.91
N PRO A 150 3.90 1.76 20.54
CA PRO A 150 3.61 1.44 21.94
C PRO A 150 3.31 -0.05 22.16
N GLN A 151 2.90 -0.76 21.11
CA GLN A 151 2.59 -2.19 21.15
C GLN A 151 3.72 -3.07 20.57
N LYS A 152 4.86 -2.44 20.22
CA LYS A 152 6.03 -3.13 19.64
C LYS A 152 5.74 -3.89 18.34
N ASP A 153 4.78 -3.40 17.57
CA ASP A 153 4.32 -3.95 16.30
C ASP A 153 5.06 -3.32 15.10
N TYR A 154 6.39 -3.44 15.10
CA TYR A 154 7.28 -2.85 14.11
C TYR A 154 6.96 -3.34 12.69
N HIS A 155 7.00 -2.38 11.73
CA HIS A 155 6.83 -2.67 10.30
C HIS A 155 7.91 -3.61 9.78
#